data_58a5e6b7ea5cbe441ed956d1dba83ae3
#
_entry.id   58a5e6b7ea5cbe441ed956d1dba83ae3
#
_cell.length_a   1.000
_cell.length_b   1.000
_cell.length_c   1.000
_cell.angle_alpha   90.00
_cell.angle_beta   90.00
_cell.angle_gamma   90.00
#
_symmetry.space_group_name_H-M   'P 1'
#
loop_
_entity.id
_entity.type
_entity.pdbx_description
1 polymer ?
#
loop_
_entity_poly.entity_id
_entity_poly.type
_entity_poly.pdbx_seq_one_letter_code
_entity_poly.pdbx_strand_id
1 'polypeptide(L)'
;SINAKEIFIEPGPNEHERIQEAMILMQEGDILTIKSGYYSFEDGLSLDISKVTIRGEGMDNTILDFKNQKSGAQGLLVTSNQVILENFSIMDAKGDALKVIGSKGISMLNLKTEWTGGPKSTNGAYGFYPVESEDVLIDGCVAIGASDAGIYVGQSKNIIVRNSVAQYNVAGIEIENSYYADVYDNLAS
;
A
#
# COMPACT_ATOMS: atom_id res chain seq x y z
N SER A 1 17.20 -2.93 25.46
CA SER A 1 15.92 -3.29 24.88
C SER A 1 15.30 -2.07 24.23
N ILE A 2 15.01 -2.15 22.95
CA ILE A 2 14.28 -1.11 22.24
C ILE A 2 12.84 -1.21 22.73
N ASN A 3 12.35 -0.15 23.41
CA ASN A 3 10.95 -0.10 23.80
C ASN A 3 10.12 0.26 22.56
N ALA A 4 9.54 -0.76 21.94
CA ALA A 4 8.56 -0.56 20.87
C ALA A 4 7.39 0.25 21.40
N LYS A 5 6.95 1.24 20.62
CA LYS A 5 5.81 2.07 21.00
C LYS A 5 4.76 2.06 19.90
N GLU A 6 3.55 2.41 20.28
CA GLU A 6 2.45 2.64 19.36
C GLU A 6 2.19 4.14 19.26
N ILE A 7 2.19 4.65 18.03
CA ILE A 7 1.95 6.04 17.69
C ILE A 7 0.57 6.13 17.10
N PHE A 8 -0.27 7.04 17.60
CA PHE A 8 -1.64 7.20 17.10
C PHE A 8 -1.78 8.51 16.34
N ILE A 9 -2.40 8.45 15.17
CA ILE A 9 -2.76 9.61 14.37
C ILE A 9 -4.28 9.61 14.18
N GLU A 10 -4.89 10.78 14.41
CA GLU A 10 -6.31 11.01 14.19
C GLU A 10 -6.50 12.05 13.07
N PRO A 11 -7.68 12.08 12.41
CA PRO A 11 -7.98 13.11 11.42
C PRO A 11 -7.86 14.51 12.02
N GLY A 12 -7.50 15.48 11.20
CA GLY A 12 -7.33 16.86 11.64
C GLY A 12 -6.43 17.64 10.69
N PRO A 13 -5.98 18.82 11.08
CA PRO A 13 -5.14 19.64 10.21
C PRO A 13 -3.76 19.01 9.99
N ASN A 14 -3.15 19.32 8.84
CA ASN A 14 -1.79 18.92 8.48
C ASN A 14 -1.58 17.40 8.50
N GLU A 15 -2.50 16.66 7.92
CA GLU A 15 -2.50 15.20 7.94
C GLU A 15 -1.26 14.61 7.26
N HIS A 16 -0.88 15.18 6.12
CA HIS A 16 0.32 14.73 5.43
C HIS A 16 1.57 14.90 6.30
N GLU A 17 1.78 16.09 6.83
CA GLU A 17 2.96 16.39 7.65
C GLU A 17 3.00 15.51 8.91
N ARG A 18 1.86 15.33 9.57
CA ARG A 18 1.80 14.53 10.80
C ARG A 18 2.09 13.05 10.54
N ILE A 19 1.52 12.49 9.50
CA ILE A 19 1.75 11.08 9.15
C ILE A 19 3.17 10.89 8.61
N GLN A 20 3.62 11.76 7.69
CA GLN A 20 4.98 11.67 7.15
C GLN A 20 6.03 11.84 8.23
N GLU A 21 5.85 12.78 9.16
CA GLU A 21 6.75 12.95 10.30
C GLU A 21 6.79 11.71 11.17
N ALA A 22 5.64 11.12 11.47
CA ALA A 22 5.59 9.88 12.23
C ALA A 22 6.36 8.76 11.53
N MET A 23 6.20 8.60 10.22
CA MET A 23 6.94 7.61 9.43
C MET A 23 8.45 7.84 9.46
N ILE A 24 8.90 9.09 9.51
CA ILE A 24 10.32 9.44 9.59
C ILE A 24 10.88 9.16 10.99
N LEU A 25 10.11 9.47 12.03
CA LEU A 25 10.57 9.37 13.43
C LEU A 25 10.39 7.99 14.05
N MET A 26 9.68 7.08 13.39
CA MET A 26 9.51 5.70 13.86
C MET A 26 10.87 5.03 14.05
N GLN A 27 10.92 4.15 15.03
CA GLN A 27 12.05 3.26 15.27
C GLN A 27 11.63 1.80 15.03
N GLU A 28 12.59 0.93 14.84
CA GLU A 28 12.34 -0.50 14.66
C GLU A 28 11.46 -1.04 15.80
N GLY A 29 10.42 -1.79 15.44
CA GLY A 29 9.45 -2.34 16.37
C GLY A 29 8.22 -1.47 16.59
N ASP A 30 8.25 -0.20 16.19
CA ASP A 30 7.12 0.70 16.38
C ASP A 30 5.93 0.35 15.49
N ILE A 31 4.75 0.73 15.98
CA ILE A 31 3.48 0.62 15.23
C ILE A 31 2.91 2.03 15.09
N LEU A 32 2.62 2.42 13.86
CA LEU A 32 1.85 3.63 13.58
C LEU A 32 0.40 3.22 13.32
N THR A 33 -0.50 3.61 14.21
CA THR A 33 -1.93 3.37 14.09
C THR A 33 -2.62 4.63 13.59
N ILE A 34 -3.15 4.56 12.39
CA ILE A 34 -3.93 5.63 11.77
C ILE A 34 -5.40 5.33 12.08
N LYS A 35 -6.00 6.14 12.94
CA LYS A 35 -7.36 5.93 13.42
C LYS A 35 -8.37 6.11 12.28
N SER A 36 -9.56 5.57 12.46
CA SER A 36 -10.65 5.71 11.49
C SER A 36 -10.87 7.15 11.08
N GLY A 37 -11.06 7.36 9.79
CA GLY A 37 -11.33 8.68 9.24
C GLY A 37 -10.80 8.83 7.83
N TYR A 38 -11.05 10.01 7.28
CA TYR A 38 -10.62 10.41 5.96
C TYR A 38 -9.42 11.34 6.07
N TYR A 39 -8.33 10.97 5.41
CA TYR A 39 -7.07 11.73 5.43
C TYR A 39 -6.76 12.20 4.01
N SER A 40 -6.60 13.49 3.81
CA SER A 40 -6.33 14.09 2.50
C SER A 40 -4.87 14.45 2.33
N PHE A 41 -4.30 14.07 1.18
CA PHE A 41 -2.87 14.26 0.89
C PHE A 41 -2.68 15.02 -0.42
N GLU A 42 -1.83 16.04 -0.38
CA GLU A 42 -1.39 16.77 -1.58
C GLU A 42 -0.04 16.29 -2.11
N ASP A 43 0.63 15.41 -1.37
CA ASP A 43 1.90 14.81 -1.75
C ASP A 43 1.90 13.32 -1.39
N GLY A 44 2.82 12.55 -1.99
CA GLY A 44 3.01 11.15 -1.65
C GLY A 44 3.59 10.97 -0.25
N LEU A 45 3.40 9.76 0.29
CA LEU A 45 4.00 9.32 1.55
C LEU A 45 5.17 8.38 1.25
N SER A 46 6.22 8.44 2.06
CA SER A 46 7.39 7.56 1.94
C SER A 46 7.74 6.94 3.29
N LEU A 47 7.97 5.64 3.28
CA LEU A 47 8.37 4.86 4.46
C LEU A 47 9.69 4.16 4.17
N ASP A 48 10.74 4.52 4.92
CA ASP A 48 12.09 3.96 4.74
C ASP A 48 12.71 3.43 6.04
N ILE A 49 11.90 3.16 7.04
CA ILE A 49 12.34 2.50 8.27
C ILE A 49 11.92 1.04 8.27
N SER A 50 12.83 0.15 8.68
CA SER A 50 12.58 -1.30 8.70
C SER A 50 11.96 -1.76 10.01
N LYS A 51 11.32 -2.94 9.98
CA LYS A 51 10.74 -3.62 11.15
C LYS A 51 9.67 -2.78 11.85
N VAL A 52 8.77 -2.22 11.07
CA VAL A 52 7.66 -1.41 11.57
C VAL A 52 6.33 -1.91 11.01
N THR A 53 5.26 -1.50 11.67
CA THR A 53 3.89 -1.74 11.21
C THR A 53 3.16 -0.43 11.01
N ILE A 54 2.50 -0.27 9.87
CA ILE A 54 1.53 0.79 9.63
C ILE A 54 0.15 0.15 9.63
N ARG A 55 -0.70 0.60 10.50
CA ARG A 55 -2.00 -0.02 10.76
C ARG A 55 -3.11 1.01 10.69
N GLY A 56 -4.19 0.67 9.98
CA GLY A 56 -5.46 1.39 10.08
C GLY A 56 -6.47 0.60 10.91
N GLU A 57 -7.71 1.06 10.90
CA GLU A 57 -8.82 0.43 11.61
C GLU A 57 -9.81 -0.25 10.66
N GLY A 58 -9.37 -0.61 9.47
CA GLY A 58 -10.14 -1.29 8.43
C GLY A 58 -10.03 -0.57 7.10
N MET A 59 -10.07 -1.33 5.99
CA MET A 59 -9.96 -0.74 4.66
C MET A 59 -11.12 0.19 4.31
N ASP A 60 -12.28 0.02 4.96
CA ASP A 60 -13.43 0.88 4.76
C ASP A 60 -13.55 1.98 5.82
N ASN A 61 -12.67 1.99 6.80
CA ASN A 61 -12.71 2.91 7.93
C ASN A 61 -11.55 3.91 7.93
N THR A 62 -10.34 3.47 7.62
CA THR A 62 -9.17 4.34 7.52
C THR A 62 -8.83 4.56 6.05
N ILE A 63 -9.04 5.76 5.56
CA ILE A 63 -8.94 6.08 4.14
C ILE A 63 -7.89 7.15 3.90
N LEU A 64 -6.85 6.79 3.15
CA LEU A 64 -5.82 7.70 2.71
C LEU A 64 -6.16 8.17 1.30
N ASP A 65 -6.66 9.40 1.18
CA ASP A 65 -7.17 9.95 -0.07
C ASP A 65 -6.16 10.88 -0.73
N PHE A 66 -5.71 10.48 -1.91
CA PHE A 66 -4.74 11.21 -2.72
C PHE A 66 -5.39 11.95 -3.90
N LYS A 67 -6.71 12.16 -3.86
CA LYS A 67 -7.43 12.83 -4.94
C LYS A 67 -6.85 14.21 -5.25
N ASN A 68 -6.38 14.92 -4.25
CA ASN A 68 -5.80 16.26 -4.39
C ASN A 68 -4.27 16.25 -4.50
N GLN A 69 -3.67 15.10 -4.78
CA GLN A 69 -2.22 14.95 -4.89
C GLN A 69 -1.67 15.84 -6.02
N LYS A 70 -0.68 16.65 -5.70
CA LYS A 70 -0.03 17.58 -6.63
C LYS A 70 1.41 17.18 -6.93
N SER A 71 2.02 16.41 -6.06
CA SER A 71 3.42 15.98 -6.19
C SER A 71 3.58 14.54 -5.72
N GLY A 72 4.72 13.95 -6.05
CA GLY A 72 4.98 12.55 -5.78
C GLY A 72 4.51 11.64 -6.92
N ALA A 73 5.18 10.52 -7.10
CA ALA A 73 4.90 9.55 -8.16
C ALA A 73 4.00 8.40 -7.71
N GLN A 74 3.82 8.23 -6.40
CA GLN A 74 2.98 7.19 -5.80
C GLN A 74 2.11 7.78 -4.69
N GLY A 75 1.11 7.02 -4.24
CA GLY A 75 0.43 7.31 -3.00
C GLY A 75 1.35 7.03 -1.81
N LEU A 76 1.69 5.77 -1.59
CA LEU A 76 2.64 5.35 -0.57
C LEU A 76 3.80 4.60 -1.23
N LEU A 77 5.02 5.01 -0.91
CA LEU A 77 6.25 4.34 -1.31
C LEU A 77 6.91 3.70 -0.09
N VAL A 78 7.24 2.41 -0.19
CA VAL A 78 7.98 1.67 0.84
C VAL A 78 9.30 1.20 0.25
N THR A 79 10.41 1.52 0.92
CA THR A 79 11.77 1.17 0.49
C THR A 79 12.55 0.41 1.56
N SER A 80 11.89 -0.01 2.63
CA SER A 80 12.50 -0.66 3.80
C SER A 80 12.10 -2.12 3.93
N ASN A 81 12.67 -2.82 4.91
CA ASN A 81 12.54 -4.26 5.07
C ASN A 81 11.68 -4.64 6.27
N GLN A 82 11.07 -5.83 6.21
CA GLN A 82 10.28 -6.39 7.31
C GLN A 82 9.20 -5.41 7.77
N VAL A 83 8.39 -4.97 6.82
CA VAL A 83 7.30 -4.02 7.04
C VAL A 83 5.96 -4.73 6.93
N ILE A 84 5.05 -4.39 7.82
CA ILE A 84 3.65 -4.82 7.77
C ILE A 84 2.77 -3.59 7.52
N LEU A 85 1.95 -3.67 6.49
CA LEU A 85 0.91 -2.68 6.19
C LEU A 85 -0.43 -3.37 6.30
N GLU A 86 -1.35 -2.85 7.12
CA GLU A 86 -2.64 -3.52 7.32
C GLU A 86 -3.81 -2.57 7.58
N ASN A 87 -4.98 -2.96 7.12
CA ASN A 87 -6.28 -2.41 7.49
C ASN A 87 -6.49 -0.94 7.14
N PHE A 88 -6.10 -0.52 5.94
CA PHE A 88 -6.43 0.81 5.43
C PHE A 88 -6.58 0.80 3.90
N SER A 89 -7.08 1.88 3.36
CA SER A 89 -7.18 2.04 1.91
C SER A 89 -6.39 3.25 1.42
N ILE A 90 -5.95 3.15 0.17
CA ILE A 90 -5.30 4.22 -0.60
C ILE A 90 -6.20 4.51 -1.79
N MET A 91 -6.72 5.73 -1.88
CA MET A 91 -7.66 6.12 -2.91
C MET A 91 -7.12 7.21 -3.81
N ASP A 92 -7.41 7.09 -5.09
CA ASP A 92 -7.24 8.14 -6.10
C ASP A 92 -5.83 8.72 -6.21
N ALA A 93 -4.81 7.86 -6.07
CA ALA A 93 -3.43 8.27 -6.28
C ALA A 93 -3.19 8.74 -7.73
N LYS A 94 -2.32 9.71 -7.93
CA LYS A 94 -1.99 10.23 -9.28
C LYS A 94 -1.06 9.31 -10.06
N GLY A 95 -0.33 8.45 -9.38
CA GLY A 95 0.46 7.37 -9.96
C GLY A 95 0.05 6.06 -9.33
N ASP A 96 0.99 5.14 -9.14
CA ASP A 96 0.72 3.88 -8.46
C ASP A 96 0.23 4.14 -7.03
N ALA A 97 -0.75 3.36 -6.57
CA ALA A 97 -1.28 3.59 -5.24
C ALA A 97 -0.27 3.21 -4.16
N LEU A 98 0.26 1.98 -4.22
CA LEU A 98 1.23 1.46 -3.27
C LEU A 98 2.39 0.82 -4.01
N LYS A 99 3.56 1.47 -3.96
CA LYS A 99 4.78 0.93 -4.54
C LYS A 99 5.73 0.47 -3.44
N VAL A 100 6.27 -0.73 -3.60
CA VAL A 100 7.28 -1.31 -2.72
C VAL A 100 8.48 -1.67 -3.59
N ILE A 101 9.64 -1.11 -3.30
CA ILE A 101 10.84 -1.36 -4.10
C ILE A 101 12.02 -1.77 -3.25
N GLY A 102 12.67 -2.87 -3.62
CA GLY A 102 13.88 -3.34 -2.99
C GLY A 102 13.71 -3.86 -1.57
N SER A 103 12.50 -4.21 -1.16
CA SER A 103 12.19 -4.66 0.20
C SER A 103 12.41 -6.16 0.36
N LYS A 104 12.98 -6.56 1.49
CA LYS A 104 13.00 -7.95 1.96
C LYS A 104 12.04 -8.08 3.13
N GLY A 105 10.94 -8.79 2.89
CA GLY A 105 9.87 -8.92 3.85
C GLY A 105 8.91 -7.74 3.80
N ILE A 106 7.81 -7.91 3.09
CA ILE A 106 6.70 -6.96 3.05
C ILE A 106 5.40 -7.76 3.12
N SER A 107 4.57 -7.42 4.08
CA SER A 107 3.22 -8.00 4.23
C SER A 107 2.19 -6.90 4.03
N MET A 108 1.30 -7.12 3.09
CA MET A 108 0.18 -6.22 2.77
C MET A 108 -1.10 -7.01 3.09
N LEU A 109 -1.77 -6.64 4.19
CA LEU A 109 -2.87 -7.40 4.75
C LEU A 109 -4.13 -6.56 4.82
N ASN A 110 -5.20 -7.02 4.20
CA ASN A 110 -6.50 -6.35 4.26
C ASN A 110 -6.43 -4.87 3.89
N LEU A 111 -5.70 -4.57 2.84
CA LEU A 111 -5.60 -3.24 2.25
C LEU A 111 -6.49 -3.12 1.03
N LYS A 112 -6.89 -1.91 0.71
CA LYS A 112 -7.58 -1.62 -0.55
C LYS A 112 -6.87 -0.47 -1.28
N THR A 113 -6.70 -0.64 -2.59
CA THR A 113 -6.34 0.45 -3.49
C THR A 113 -7.49 0.66 -4.46
N GLU A 114 -7.91 1.92 -4.65
CA GLU A 114 -9.07 2.20 -5.49
C GLU A 114 -8.95 3.55 -6.19
N TRP A 115 -9.40 3.59 -7.44
CA TRP A 115 -9.71 4.82 -8.17
C TRP A 115 -11.23 4.93 -8.25
N THR A 116 -11.78 5.88 -7.48
CA THR A 116 -13.22 5.98 -7.20
C THR A 116 -14.05 6.50 -8.37
N GLY A 117 -13.42 7.13 -9.34
CA GLY A 117 -14.09 7.62 -10.55
C GLY A 117 -14.37 6.53 -11.60
N GLY A 118 -14.12 5.28 -11.28
CA GLY A 118 -14.24 4.16 -12.20
C GLY A 118 -13.01 3.94 -13.05
N PRO A 119 -12.99 2.89 -13.90
CA PRO A 119 -11.86 2.57 -14.74
C PRO A 119 -11.64 3.65 -15.80
N LYS A 120 -10.43 4.22 -15.80
CA LYS A 120 -10.02 5.25 -16.76
C LYS A 120 -8.55 5.07 -17.09
N SER A 121 -8.18 5.32 -18.35
CA SER A 121 -6.79 5.29 -18.79
C SER A 121 -5.90 6.32 -18.08
N THR A 122 -6.50 7.32 -17.47
CA THR A 122 -5.80 8.36 -16.69
C THR A 122 -5.54 7.97 -15.24
N ASN A 123 -6.09 6.85 -14.77
CA ASN A 123 -5.78 6.32 -13.45
C ASN A 123 -4.32 5.85 -13.39
N GLY A 124 -3.77 5.73 -12.20
CA GLY A 124 -2.44 5.16 -12.01
C GLY A 124 -2.36 3.73 -12.55
N ALA A 125 -1.17 3.31 -12.95
CA ALA A 125 -0.97 2.02 -13.62
C ALA A 125 -1.28 0.84 -12.70
N TYR A 126 -0.81 0.88 -11.47
CA TYR A 126 -0.88 -0.25 -10.56
C TYR A 126 -1.48 0.12 -9.20
N GLY A 127 -2.31 -0.76 -8.67
CA GLY A 127 -2.81 -0.64 -7.30
C GLY A 127 -1.73 -1.06 -6.31
N PHE A 128 -1.35 -2.32 -6.32
CA PHE A 128 -0.25 -2.89 -5.52
C PHE A 128 0.91 -3.18 -6.44
N TYR A 129 2.06 -2.58 -6.17
CA TYR A 129 3.23 -2.68 -7.06
C TYR A 129 4.53 -2.97 -6.29
N PRO A 130 4.72 -4.22 -5.80
CA PRO A 130 6.03 -4.65 -5.32
C PRO A 130 6.94 -4.98 -6.51
N VAL A 131 8.15 -4.44 -6.47
CA VAL A 131 9.17 -4.64 -7.49
C VAL A 131 10.55 -4.80 -6.85
N GLU A 132 11.40 -5.65 -7.43
CA GLU A 132 12.74 -5.93 -6.92
C GLU A 132 12.73 -6.29 -5.42
N SER A 133 11.75 -7.06 -4.99
CA SER A 133 11.50 -7.37 -3.58
C SER A 133 11.54 -8.88 -3.34
N GLU A 134 11.68 -9.28 -2.08
CA GLU A 134 11.76 -10.67 -1.64
C GLU A 134 10.87 -10.87 -0.43
N ASP A 135 10.27 -12.05 -0.31
CA ASP A 135 9.33 -12.39 0.75
C ASP A 135 8.15 -11.42 0.78
N VAL A 136 7.37 -11.46 -0.30
CA VAL A 136 6.22 -10.58 -0.53
C VAL A 136 4.94 -11.35 -0.21
N LEU A 137 4.13 -10.83 0.70
CA LEU A 137 2.81 -11.36 1.01
C LEU A 137 1.74 -10.31 0.74
N ILE A 138 0.77 -10.67 -0.10
CA ILE A 138 -0.45 -9.91 -0.34
C ILE A 138 -1.62 -10.81 0.02
N ASP A 139 -2.34 -10.49 1.08
CA ASP A 139 -3.40 -11.34 1.64
C ASP A 139 -4.62 -10.51 2.03
N GLY A 140 -5.79 -10.91 1.53
CA GLY A 140 -7.05 -10.23 1.85
C GLY A 140 -7.17 -8.83 1.28
N CYS A 141 -6.44 -8.51 0.22
CA CYS A 141 -6.40 -7.17 -0.37
C CYS A 141 -7.42 -6.99 -1.50
N VAL A 142 -7.78 -5.75 -1.77
CA VAL A 142 -8.72 -5.37 -2.82
C VAL A 142 -8.07 -4.31 -3.72
N ALA A 143 -8.06 -4.54 -5.03
CA ALA A 143 -7.50 -3.60 -6.00
C ALA A 143 -8.54 -3.25 -7.06
N ILE A 144 -8.92 -1.98 -7.15
CA ILE A 144 -10.02 -1.52 -8.01
C ILE A 144 -9.58 -0.36 -8.90
N GLY A 145 -9.74 -0.52 -10.20
CA GLY A 145 -9.72 0.59 -11.16
C GLY A 145 -8.36 1.01 -11.66
N ALA A 146 -7.31 0.21 -11.51
CA ALA A 146 -5.99 0.51 -12.08
C ALA A 146 -6.04 0.54 -13.62
N SER A 147 -5.26 1.43 -14.22
CA SER A 147 -5.24 1.57 -15.69
C SER A 147 -4.43 0.49 -16.37
N ASP A 148 -3.65 -0.30 -15.65
CA ASP A 148 -2.94 -1.47 -16.15
C ASP A 148 -3.28 -2.68 -15.29
N ALA A 149 -2.63 -2.90 -14.16
CA ALA A 149 -2.92 -4.05 -13.31
C ALA A 149 -3.31 -3.66 -11.88
N GLY A 150 -4.29 -4.38 -11.31
CA GLY A 150 -4.67 -4.18 -9.91
C GLY A 150 -3.54 -4.56 -8.98
N ILE A 151 -2.95 -5.73 -9.19
CA ILE A 151 -1.79 -6.23 -8.44
C ILE A 151 -0.72 -6.61 -9.46
N TYR A 152 0.43 -5.97 -9.37
CA TYR A 152 1.57 -6.28 -10.23
C TYR A 152 2.82 -6.52 -9.37
N VAL A 153 3.40 -7.70 -9.50
CA VAL A 153 4.64 -8.06 -8.81
C VAL A 153 5.71 -8.32 -9.87
N GLY A 154 6.77 -7.52 -9.86
CA GLY A 154 7.84 -7.62 -10.84
C GLY A 154 9.21 -7.85 -10.22
N GLN A 155 10.06 -8.62 -10.91
CA GLN A 155 11.46 -8.83 -10.55
C GLN A 155 11.65 -9.18 -9.06
N SER A 156 10.79 -10.06 -8.55
CA SER A 156 10.69 -10.39 -7.13
C SER A 156 10.82 -11.89 -6.90
N LYS A 157 10.93 -12.27 -5.63
CA LYS A 157 11.17 -13.67 -5.24
C LYS A 157 10.42 -14.01 -3.96
N ASN A 158 9.92 -15.25 -3.86
CA ASN A 158 9.12 -15.74 -2.74
C ASN A 158 7.88 -14.88 -2.52
N ILE A 159 6.90 -15.08 -3.39
CA ILE A 159 5.71 -14.25 -3.46
C ILE A 159 4.48 -15.09 -3.14
N ILE A 160 3.62 -14.57 -2.29
CA ILE A 160 2.29 -15.15 -2.04
C ILE A 160 1.26 -14.05 -2.29
N VAL A 161 0.31 -14.32 -3.18
CA VAL A 161 -0.87 -13.49 -3.38
C VAL A 161 -2.08 -14.37 -3.17
N ARG A 162 -2.87 -14.10 -2.14
CA ARG A 162 -4.02 -14.94 -1.78
C ARG A 162 -5.18 -14.14 -1.19
N ASN A 163 -6.37 -14.74 -1.26
CA ASN A 163 -7.59 -14.18 -0.66
C ASN A 163 -7.86 -12.73 -1.09
N SER A 164 -7.44 -12.38 -2.29
CA SER A 164 -7.49 -10.99 -2.77
C SER A 164 -8.45 -10.86 -3.93
N VAL A 165 -8.96 -9.65 -4.12
CA VAL A 165 -9.93 -9.32 -5.17
C VAL A 165 -9.36 -8.19 -6.01
N ALA A 166 -9.36 -8.39 -7.34
CA ALA A 166 -8.94 -7.37 -8.29
C ALA A 166 -10.07 -7.15 -9.30
N GLN A 167 -10.66 -5.95 -9.32
CA GLN A 167 -11.84 -5.64 -10.12
C GLN A 167 -11.66 -4.35 -10.91
N TYR A 168 -12.22 -4.33 -12.12
CA TYR A 168 -12.23 -3.14 -12.97
C TYR A 168 -10.84 -2.60 -13.31
N ASN A 169 -9.85 -3.47 -13.33
CA ASN A 169 -8.50 -3.17 -13.83
C ASN A 169 -8.38 -3.69 -15.24
N VAL A 170 -7.39 -3.25 -16.00
CA VAL A 170 -7.13 -3.84 -17.33
C VAL A 170 -6.66 -5.28 -17.17
N ALA A 171 -5.69 -5.52 -16.28
CA ALA A 171 -5.33 -6.85 -15.82
C ALA A 171 -5.56 -6.95 -14.30
N GLY A 172 -6.01 -8.11 -13.83
CA GLY A 172 -6.27 -8.30 -12.40
C GLY A 172 -4.98 -8.44 -11.62
N ILE A 173 -4.27 -9.54 -11.85
CA ILE A 173 -3.05 -9.91 -11.13
C ILE A 173 -1.99 -10.31 -12.15
N GLU A 174 -0.83 -9.70 -12.11
CA GLU A 174 0.31 -10.03 -12.95
C GLU A 174 1.54 -10.27 -12.09
N ILE A 175 2.25 -11.36 -12.38
CA ILE A 175 3.54 -11.70 -11.75
C ILE A 175 4.52 -11.85 -12.90
N GLU A 176 5.50 -10.95 -12.99
CA GLU A 176 6.44 -10.94 -14.11
C GLU A 176 7.89 -10.98 -13.66
N ASN A 177 8.72 -11.71 -14.39
CA ASN A 177 10.17 -11.80 -14.15
C ASN A 177 10.51 -12.12 -12.70
N SER A 178 9.76 -13.06 -12.12
CA SER A 178 9.81 -13.37 -10.70
C SER A 178 9.98 -14.86 -10.48
N TYR A 179 10.37 -15.26 -9.26
CA TYR A 179 10.63 -16.63 -8.88
C TYR A 179 9.84 -17.03 -7.63
N TYR A 180 9.35 -18.26 -7.62
CA TYR A 180 8.67 -18.86 -6.47
C TYR A 180 7.42 -18.07 -6.04
N ALA A 181 6.45 -18.01 -6.93
CA ALA A 181 5.19 -17.32 -6.66
C ALA A 181 4.05 -18.33 -6.50
N ASP A 182 3.30 -18.20 -5.41
CA ASP A 182 2.03 -18.90 -5.18
C ASP A 182 0.89 -17.89 -5.24
N VAL A 183 0.02 -18.06 -6.22
CA VAL A 183 -1.14 -17.16 -6.45
C VAL A 183 -2.38 -18.02 -6.40
N TYR A 184 -3.18 -17.87 -5.34
CA TYR A 184 -4.32 -18.75 -5.12
C TYR A 184 -5.44 -18.11 -4.32
N ASP A 185 -6.65 -18.63 -4.48
CA ASP A 185 -7.85 -18.16 -3.78
C ASP A 185 -8.12 -16.67 -4.00
N ASN A 186 -7.85 -16.19 -5.23
CA ASN A 186 -8.10 -14.81 -5.62
C ASN A 186 -9.27 -14.73 -6.60
N LEU A 187 -9.89 -13.56 -6.67
CA LEU A 187 -10.91 -13.25 -7.66
C LEU A 187 -10.45 -12.06 -8.50
N ALA A 188 -10.36 -12.27 -9.80
CA ALA A 188 -10.05 -11.20 -10.76
C ALA A 188 -11.18 -11.09 -11.78
N SER A 189 -11.71 -9.88 -11.96
CA SER A 189 -12.81 -9.61 -12.87
C SER A 189 -12.74 -8.23 -13.51
#